data_53d369d314c77195b43446612e631eb6
#
_entry.id   53d369d314c77195b43446612e631eb6
#
_cell.length_a   1.000
_cell.length_b   1.000
_cell.length_c   1.000
_cell.angle_alpha   90.00
_cell.angle_beta   90.00
_cell.angle_gamma   90.00
#
_symmetry.space_group_name_H-M   'P 1'
#
loop_
_entity.id
_entity.type
_entity.pdbx_description
1 polymer ?
#
loop_
_entity_poly.entity_id
_entity_poly.type
_entity_poly.pdbx_seq_one_letter_code
_entity_poly.pdbx_strand_id
1 'polypeptide(L)'
;MAAHFETLYVLQQPVYASIYPPGHGFVMAIAQLVGLRPWFGVLAETGIMLLAIAWMLRAWFPSRWVLLGVLIAIVHLGVWMNCYWGGSLPAAGGALVVGSLTRLAGRARALDGFVLGLGLTILVNTRPYEAVLVGLVTSLALAVIVFRSHATPWRDKWRLILAPIACSLAAGAALTCVYNFGVTGRPLLFPYMVSRQQYGVPQTLAFQAPVPPPVSKPYQDVMDTYRWQRAEHDRLRHLRAFWKFNGEKLASFWHFYLHPLCAVPLLFLPWALRSRNMRFLLGGGLFVTLGTALYPFYFPQYSAPVAGVLLIFLVQGLRLLSARTRHARGGGLLIPGAVLLFGGTGMLLLVVALGLHSKDIGHRLLTYPPQAVMRDQIETRFAASGAKHLIIVRYAPNHSLHIPAIYNRARIDDSAVVWARELGPLRDEELLRYYPNRTVWLFEPDQTPPRIGPYPRASTSP
;
A
#
# COMPACT_ATOMS: atom_id res chain seq x y z
N MET A 1 -9.56 -26.09 -17.68
CA MET A 1 -8.40 -25.21 -17.99
C MET A 1 -8.23 -24.06 -16.99
N ALA A 2 -9.15 -23.07 -16.90
CA ALA A 2 -8.96 -21.88 -16.03
C ALA A 2 -8.59 -22.22 -14.58
N ALA A 3 -9.13 -23.30 -14.05
CA ALA A 3 -8.90 -23.76 -12.68
C ALA A 3 -7.43 -24.06 -12.34
N HIS A 4 -6.61 -24.46 -13.32
CA HIS A 4 -5.18 -24.68 -13.11
C HIS A 4 -4.40 -23.39 -12.83
N PHE A 5 -4.96 -22.22 -13.20
CA PHE A 5 -4.32 -20.93 -13.09
C PHE A 5 -4.90 -20.06 -11.97
N GLU A 6 -5.91 -20.56 -11.25
CA GLU A 6 -6.53 -19.80 -10.15
C GLU A 6 -5.54 -19.53 -9.01
N THR A 7 -5.44 -18.24 -8.63
CA THR A 7 -4.64 -17.77 -7.50
C THR A 7 -5.33 -16.58 -6.84
N LEU A 8 -5.02 -16.30 -5.57
CA LEU A 8 -5.75 -15.35 -4.73
C LEU A 8 -5.71 -13.91 -5.21
N TYR A 9 -4.60 -13.48 -5.80
CA TYR A 9 -4.33 -12.07 -6.09
C TYR A 9 -4.57 -11.69 -7.54
N VAL A 10 -5.10 -12.64 -8.34
CA VAL A 10 -5.37 -12.46 -9.76
C VAL A 10 -6.76 -12.98 -10.08
N LEU A 11 -7.55 -12.19 -10.79
CA LEU A 11 -8.78 -12.66 -11.42
C LEU A 11 -8.43 -13.47 -12.65
N GLN A 12 -9.08 -14.61 -12.83
CA GLN A 12 -9.03 -15.38 -14.06
C GLN A 12 -10.16 -14.99 -15.01
N GLN A 13 -11.31 -14.65 -14.45
CA GLN A 13 -12.49 -14.26 -15.18
C GLN A 13 -13.13 -13.02 -14.56
N PRO A 14 -13.68 -12.13 -15.39
CA PRO A 14 -13.79 -12.21 -16.85
C PRO A 14 -12.48 -11.98 -17.61
N VAL A 15 -11.48 -11.38 -16.97
CA VAL A 15 -10.17 -11.08 -17.59
C VAL A 15 -9.04 -11.41 -16.61
N TYR A 16 -7.93 -11.93 -17.11
CA TYR A 16 -6.73 -12.16 -16.32
C TYR A 16 -6.11 -10.84 -15.89
N ALA A 17 -6.34 -10.45 -14.66
CA ALA A 17 -5.90 -9.17 -14.11
C ALA A 17 -5.66 -9.22 -12.60
N SER A 18 -4.84 -8.31 -12.08
CA SER A 18 -4.68 -8.13 -10.64
C SER A 18 -5.99 -7.75 -9.97
N ILE A 19 -6.24 -8.27 -8.76
CA ILE A 19 -7.39 -7.86 -7.95
C ILE A 19 -7.24 -6.47 -7.32
N TYR A 20 -6.01 -5.95 -7.26
CA TYR A 20 -5.73 -4.66 -6.62
C TYR A 20 -6.13 -3.48 -7.50
N PRO A 21 -6.42 -2.30 -6.89
CA PRO A 21 -6.63 -1.07 -7.64
C PRO A 21 -5.43 -0.73 -8.53
N PRO A 22 -5.64 -0.11 -9.70
CA PRO A 22 -4.63 -0.04 -10.77
C PRO A 22 -3.45 0.89 -10.51
N GLY A 23 -3.53 1.82 -9.54
CA GLY A 23 -2.56 2.91 -9.42
C GLY A 23 -1.12 2.45 -9.31
N HIS A 24 -0.84 1.50 -8.44
CA HIS A 24 0.50 0.93 -8.26
C HIS A 24 0.93 0.10 -9.48
N GLY A 25 0.06 -0.80 -9.94
CA GLY A 25 0.31 -1.60 -11.14
C GLY A 25 0.55 -0.76 -12.38
N PHE A 26 -0.12 0.39 -12.51
CA PHE A 26 0.03 1.31 -13.63
C PHE A 26 1.44 1.91 -13.72
N VAL A 27 2.02 2.35 -12.59
CA VAL A 27 3.39 2.89 -12.58
C VAL A 27 4.42 1.81 -12.93
N MET A 28 4.23 0.59 -12.41
CA MET A 28 5.08 -0.56 -12.79
C MET A 28 4.94 -0.92 -14.26
N ALA A 29 3.72 -0.86 -14.82
CA ALA A 29 3.48 -1.12 -16.23
C ALA A 29 4.16 -0.08 -17.14
N ILE A 30 4.16 1.21 -16.76
CA ILE A 30 4.89 2.25 -17.49
C ILE A 30 6.39 1.90 -17.54
N ALA A 31 6.99 1.48 -16.42
CA ALA A 31 8.39 1.07 -16.41
C ALA A 31 8.64 -0.09 -17.41
N GLN A 32 7.75 -1.08 -17.46
CA GLN A 32 7.86 -2.20 -18.41
C GLN A 32 7.69 -1.76 -19.88
N LEU A 33 6.78 -0.83 -20.15
CA LEU A 33 6.57 -0.29 -21.52
C LEU A 33 7.81 0.40 -22.08
N VAL A 34 8.64 1.00 -21.24
CA VAL A 34 9.92 1.60 -21.62
C VAL A 34 11.09 0.63 -21.52
N GLY A 35 10.84 -0.69 -21.39
CA GLY A 35 11.87 -1.74 -21.37
C GLY A 35 12.58 -1.94 -20.03
N LEU A 36 12.10 -1.29 -18.96
CA LEU A 36 12.67 -1.44 -17.62
C LEU A 36 12.00 -2.56 -16.83
N ARG A 37 12.66 -3.02 -15.77
CA ARG A 37 12.05 -3.95 -14.82
C ARG A 37 10.97 -3.25 -13.98
N PRO A 38 9.90 -3.93 -13.52
CA PRO A 38 8.84 -3.35 -12.69
C PRO A 38 9.35 -2.64 -11.44
N TRP A 39 10.49 -3.09 -10.89
CA TRP A 39 11.14 -2.49 -9.74
C TRP A 39 11.47 -0.99 -9.93
N PHE A 40 11.82 -0.57 -11.16
CA PHE A 40 12.04 0.86 -11.45
C PHE A 40 10.76 1.68 -11.30
N GLY A 41 9.59 1.07 -11.53
CA GLY A 41 8.29 1.69 -11.22
C GLY A 41 8.13 1.92 -9.71
N VAL A 42 8.47 0.93 -8.88
CA VAL A 42 8.43 1.06 -7.41
C VAL A 42 9.40 2.13 -6.92
N LEU A 43 10.60 2.20 -7.50
CA LEU A 43 11.59 3.25 -7.19
C LEU A 43 11.06 4.64 -7.59
N ALA A 44 10.43 4.76 -8.76
CA ALA A 44 9.81 6.01 -9.23
C ALA A 44 8.69 6.48 -8.27
N GLU A 45 7.82 5.55 -7.80
CA GLU A 45 6.81 5.88 -6.80
C GLU A 45 7.41 6.42 -5.50
N THR A 46 8.53 5.85 -5.05
CA THR A 46 9.25 6.35 -3.88
C THR A 46 9.80 7.75 -4.11
N GLY A 47 10.35 8.01 -5.30
CA GLY A 47 10.76 9.35 -5.71
C GLY A 47 9.59 10.35 -5.71
N ILE A 48 8.46 9.98 -6.30
CA ILE A 48 7.22 10.78 -6.29
C ILE A 48 6.74 11.06 -4.86
N MET A 49 6.78 10.08 -3.98
CA MET A 49 6.45 10.24 -2.56
C MET A 49 7.34 11.28 -1.89
N LEU A 50 8.65 11.20 -2.07
CA LEU A 50 9.60 12.14 -1.45
C LEU A 50 9.42 13.56 -1.97
N LEU A 51 9.17 13.72 -3.28
CA LEU A 51 8.85 15.02 -3.89
C LEU A 51 7.53 15.59 -3.34
N ALA A 52 6.49 14.78 -3.24
CA ALA A 52 5.20 15.18 -2.67
C ALA A 52 5.33 15.58 -1.19
N ILE A 53 6.09 14.82 -0.39
CA ILE A 53 6.40 15.14 1.01
C ILE A 53 7.19 16.45 1.11
N ALA A 54 8.23 16.63 0.28
CA ALA A 54 8.99 17.89 0.25
C ALA A 54 8.09 19.08 -0.09
N TRP A 55 7.26 18.93 -1.10
CA TRP A 55 6.28 19.96 -1.52
C TRP A 55 5.26 20.24 -0.42
N MET A 56 4.73 19.23 0.27
CA MET A 56 3.85 19.38 1.42
C MET A 56 4.53 20.14 2.56
N LEU A 57 5.75 19.70 2.96
CA LEU A 57 6.48 20.31 4.08
C LEU A 57 6.83 21.78 3.81
N ARG A 58 7.04 22.18 2.55
CA ARG A 58 7.25 23.59 2.18
C ARG A 58 6.05 24.49 2.46
N ALA A 59 4.85 23.96 2.63
CA ALA A 59 3.69 24.72 3.07
C ALA A 59 3.69 24.99 4.58
N TRP A 60 4.49 24.26 5.36
CA TRP A 60 4.53 24.33 6.82
C TRP A 60 5.83 24.90 7.38
N PHE A 61 6.95 24.70 6.66
CA PHE A 61 8.28 24.93 7.21
C PHE A 61 9.23 25.64 6.24
N PRO A 62 10.23 26.41 6.78
CA PRO A 62 11.36 26.91 6.01
C PRO A 62 12.23 25.77 5.47
N SER A 63 12.98 26.04 4.40
CA SER A 63 13.73 25.04 3.60
C SER A 63 14.66 24.12 4.42
N ARG A 64 15.35 24.62 5.46
CA ARG A 64 16.19 23.79 6.34
C ARG A 64 15.43 22.68 7.06
N TRP A 65 14.20 22.96 7.49
CA TRP A 65 13.33 22.01 8.17
C TRP A 65 12.67 21.05 7.17
N VAL A 66 12.41 21.53 5.95
CA VAL A 66 11.96 20.66 4.84
C VAL A 66 13.04 19.63 4.51
N LEU A 67 14.30 20.07 4.39
CA LEU A 67 15.41 19.14 4.11
C LEU A 67 15.52 18.06 5.21
N LEU A 68 15.46 18.45 6.49
CA LEU A 68 15.48 17.49 7.58
C LEU A 68 14.30 16.51 7.52
N GLY A 69 13.08 17.01 7.25
CA GLY A 69 11.89 16.17 7.12
C GLY A 69 11.98 15.18 5.95
N VAL A 70 12.57 15.61 4.83
CA VAL A 70 12.82 14.73 3.67
C VAL A 70 13.90 13.69 3.99
N LEU A 71 14.98 14.05 4.68
CA LEU A 71 15.99 13.08 5.12
C LEU A 71 15.39 12.02 6.06
N ILE A 72 14.55 12.44 7.00
CA ILE A 72 13.82 11.51 7.86
C ILE A 72 12.92 10.60 7.00
N ALA A 73 12.20 11.15 6.00
CA ALA A 73 11.35 10.37 5.11
C ALA A 73 12.15 9.37 4.26
N ILE A 74 13.30 9.77 3.71
CA ILE A 74 14.20 8.88 2.94
C ILE A 74 14.63 7.69 3.81
N VAL A 75 15.10 7.98 4.99
CA VAL A 75 15.68 6.97 5.87
C VAL A 75 14.60 6.05 6.44
N HIS A 76 13.42 6.58 6.76
CA HIS A 76 12.37 5.84 7.45
C HIS A 76 11.37 5.18 6.50
N LEU A 77 10.91 5.90 5.48
CA LEU A 77 9.93 5.40 4.51
C LEU A 77 10.58 4.81 3.26
N GLY A 78 11.89 4.98 3.10
CA GLY A 78 12.65 4.44 1.96
C GLY A 78 12.59 2.92 1.84
N VAL A 79 12.21 2.20 2.90
CA VAL A 79 11.94 0.75 2.85
C VAL A 79 10.94 0.38 1.74
N TRP A 80 10.03 1.28 1.41
CA TRP A 80 9.04 1.06 0.34
C TRP A 80 9.63 1.03 -1.07
N MET A 81 10.85 1.54 -1.29
CA MET A 81 11.52 1.49 -2.60
C MET A 81 11.77 0.06 -3.09
N ASN A 82 11.67 -0.92 -2.20
CA ASN A 82 11.86 -2.32 -2.52
C ASN A 82 10.62 -3.17 -2.18
N CYS A 83 9.45 -2.55 -2.03
CA CYS A 83 8.20 -3.18 -1.62
C CYS A 83 7.13 -3.05 -2.72
N TYR A 84 6.76 -4.15 -3.35
CA TYR A 84 5.71 -4.20 -4.36
C TYR A 84 4.27 -4.02 -3.80
N TRP A 85 4.12 -3.81 -2.50
CA TRP A 85 2.84 -3.67 -1.81
C TRP A 85 2.33 -2.22 -1.71
N GLY A 86 3.03 -1.27 -2.30
CA GLY A 86 2.50 0.06 -2.58
C GLY A 86 2.24 0.99 -1.40
N GLY A 87 3.23 1.22 -0.52
CA GLY A 87 3.17 2.27 0.51
C GLY A 87 3.49 3.67 -0.01
N SER A 88 4.37 3.78 -0.99
CA SER A 88 4.87 5.07 -1.49
C SER A 88 3.78 5.91 -2.17
N LEU A 89 3.02 5.32 -3.08
CA LEU A 89 2.04 6.06 -3.87
C LEU A 89 0.88 6.60 -3.01
N PRO A 90 0.25 5.84 -2.09
CA PRO A 90 -0.75 6.41 -1.19
C PRO A 90 -0.18 7.44 -0.21
N ALA A 91 1.09 7.34 0.22
CA ALA A 91 1.75 8.39 1.00
C ALA A 91 1.92 9.68 0.19
N ALA A 92 2.28 9.57 -1.11
CA ALA A 92 2.31 10.70 -2.02
C ALA A 92 0.93 11.35 -2.15
N GLY A 93 -0.13 10.56 -2.36
CA GLY A 93 -1.51 11.05 -2.44
C GLY A 93 -1.92 11.83 -1.19
N GLY A 94 -1.66 11.27 0.00
CA GLY A 94 -1.92 11.94 1.28
C GLY A 94 -1.12 13.25 1.45
N ALA A 95 0.16 13.26 1.07
CA ALA A 95 0.99 14.46 1.11
C ALA A 95 0.48 15.55 0.17
N LEU A 96 0.05 15.20 -1.05
CA LEU A 96 -0.56 16.13 -2.00
C LEU A 96 -1.85 16.73 -1.45
N VAL A 97 -2.71 15.94 -0.81
CA VAL A 97 -3.95 16.42 -0.18
C VAL A 97 -3.63 17.43 0.93
N VAL A 98 -2.77 17.06 1.90
CA VAL A 98 -2.43 17.91 3.04
C VAL A 98 -1.73 19.20 2.59
N GLY A 99 -0.79 19.09 1.65
CA GLY A 99 -0.06 20.24 1.11
C GLY A 99 -0.96 21.21 0.35
N SER A 100 -1.92 20.69 -0.42
CA SER A 100 -2.91 21.50 -1.14
C SER A 100 -3.88 22.21 -0.20
N LEU A 101 -4.47 21.50 0.78
CA LEU A 101 -5.37 22.09 1.77
C LEU A 101 -4.71 23.25 2.51
N THR A 102 -3.44 23.08 2.91
CA THR A 102 -2.69 24.13 3.60
C THR A 102 -2.52 25.39 2.74
N ARG A 103 -2.22 25.21 1.43
CA ARG A 103 -2.08 26.34 0.50
C ARG A 103 -3.39 27.02 0.19
N LEU A 104 -4.43 26.24 -0.07
CA LEU A 104 -5.78 26.76 -0.33
C LEU A 104 -6.35 27.53 0.86
N ALA A 105 -6.00 27.14 2.08
CA ALA A 105 -6.37 27.88 3.29
C ALA A 105 -5.69 29.27 3.38
N GLY A 106 -4.51 29.45 2.77
CA GLY A 106 -3.80 30.73 2.71
C GLY A 106 -4.16 31.55 1.47
N ARG A 107 -4.20 30.93 0.29
CA ARG A 107 -4.50 31.59 -0.98
C ARG A 107 -5.10 30.59 -1.97
N ALA A 108 -6.25 30.92 -2.54
CA ALA A 108 -6.87 30.13 -3.60
C ALA A 108 -6.04 30.18 -4.90
N ARG A 109 -5.65 29.00 -5.42
CA ARG A 109 -4.95 28.82 -6.69
C ARG A 109 -5.48 27.57 -7.39
N ALA A 110 -5.73 27.66 -8.70
CA ALA A 110 -6.24 26.54 -9.48
C ALA A 110 -5.33 25.32 -9.46
N LEU A 111 -4.00 25.53 -9.48
CA LEU A 111 -3.02 24.44 -9.40
C LEU A 111 -3.15 23.65 -8.07
N ASP A 112 -3.32 24.36 -6.94
CA ASP A 112 -3.47 23.68 -5.63
C ASP A 112 -4.79 22.90 -5.56
N GLY A 113 -5.86 23.41 -6.20
CA GLY A 113 -7.12 22.69 -6.36
C GLY A 113 -6.94 21.42 -7.21
N PHE A 114 -6.28 21.54 -8.37
CA PHE A 114 -6.00 20.40 -9.24
C PHE A 114 -5.14 19.34 -8.56
N VAL A 115 -4.07 19.74 -7.85
CA VAL A 115 -3.19 18.83 -7.11
C VAL A 115 -3.92 18.13 -5.97
N LEU A 116 -4.88 18.82 -5.31
CA LEU A 116 -5.72 18.19 -4.30
C LEU A 116 -6.55 17.05 -4.89
N GLY A 117 -7.24 17.32 -6.00
CA GLY A 117 -8.01 16.29 -6.69
C GLY A 117 -7.13 15.15 -7.22
N LEU A 118 -5.93 15.45 -7.72
CA LEU A 118 -4.95 14.43 -8.10
C LEU A 118 -4.54 13.55 -6.91
N GLY A 119 -4.27 14.14 -5.75
CA GLY A 119 -3.97 13.38 -4.52
C GLY A 119 -5.10 12.42 -4.13
N LEU A 120 -6.35 12.87 -4.18
CA LEU A 120 -7.52 12.02 -3.93
C LEU A 120 -7.67 10.93 -5.01
N THR A 121 -7.44 11.24 -6.27
CA THR A 121 -7.45 10.26 -7.38
C THR A 121 -6.42 9.16 -7.16
N ILE A 122 -5.19 9.51 -6.75
CA ILE A 122 -4.15 8.54 -6.40
C ILE A 122 -4.62 7.64 -5.27
N LEU A 123 -5.23 8.22 -4.23
CA LEU A 123 -5.74 7.43 -3.10
C LEU A 123 -6.85 6.46 -3.52
N VAL A 124 -7.82 6.89 -4.34
CA VAL A 124 -8.90 6.01 -4.83
C VAL A 124 -8.33 4.84 -5.64
N ASN A 125 -7.32 5.09 -6.46
CA ASN A 125 -6.70 4.07 -7.30
C ASN A 125 -5.61 3.24 -6.61
N THR A 126 -5.33 3.48 -5.33
CA THR A 126 -4.36 2.70 -4.53
C THR A 126 -5.01 2.12 -3.28
N ARG A 127 -5.78 2.91 -2.55
CA ARG A 127 -6.38 2.61 -1.25
C ARG A 127 -7.81 3.16 -1.16
N PRO A 128 -8.80 2.54 -1.84
CA PRO A 128 -10.16 3.08 -1.93
C PRO A 128 -10.84 3.32 -0.57
N TYR A 129 -10.62 2.44 0.42
CA TYR A 129 -11.21 2.59 1.75
C TYR A 129 -10.64 3.82 2.48
N GLU A 130 -9.32 3.92 2.55
CA GLU A 130 -8.62 5.04 3.16
C GLU A 130 -8.87 6.34 2.40
N ALA A 131 -9.07 6.27 1.07
CA ALA A 131 -9.45 7.41 0.25
C ALA A 131 -10.80 8.00 0.67
N VAL A 132 -11.79 7.18 1.05
CA VAL A 132 -13.08 7.66 1.60
C VAL A 132 -12.85 8.41 2.91
N LEU A 133 -12.06 7.87 3.83
CA LEU A 133 -11.76 8.51 5.12
C LEU A 133 -11.04 9.85 4.94
N VAL A 134 -10.00 9.89 4.09
CA VAL A 134 -9.28 11.12 3.75
C VAL A 134 -10.19 12.10 3.03
N GLY A 135 -11.06 11.62 2.13
CA GLY A 135 -12.04 12.41 1.40
C GLY A 135 -13.04 13.12 2.33
N LEU A 136 -13.53 12.43 3.37
CA LEU A 136 -14.42 13.05 4.38
C LEU A 136 -13.72 14.19 5.13
N VAL A 137 -12.49 13.98 5.62
CA VAL A 137 -11.68 15.03 6.27
C VAL A 137 -11.41 16.17 5.32
N THR A 138 -11.08 15.86 4.06
CA THR A 138 -10.82 16.87 3.01
C THR A 138 -12.07 17.69 2.71
N SER A 139 -13.23 17.05 2.59
CA SER A 139 -14.51 17.74 2.34
C SER A 139 -14.86 18.70 3.47
N LEU A 140 -14.64 18.30 4.75
CA LEU A 140 -14.82 19.17 5.90
C LEU A 140 -13.85 20.36 5.86
N ALA A 141 -12.57 20.13 5.55
CA ALA A 141 -11.57 21.17 5.41
C ALA A 141 -11.93 22.17 4.31
N LEU A 142 -12.33 21.67 3.13
CA LEU A 142 -12.76 22.48 2.00
C LEU A 142 -14.01 23.31 2.33
N ALA A 143 -14.99 22.72 3.00
CA ALA A 143 -16.16 23.46 3.45
C ALA A 143 -15.73 24.63 4.35
N VAL A 144 -14.85 24.39 5.33
CA VAL A 144 -14.33 25.46 6.19
C VAL A 144 -13.59 26.53 5.38
N ILE A 145 -12.73 26.13 4.42
CA ILE A 145 -11.98 27.07 3.59
C ILE A 145 -12.93 27.93 2.73
N VAL A 146 -13.88 27.30 2.06
CA VAL A 146 -14.81 27.95 1.15
C VAL A 146 -15.77 28.90 1.89
N PHE A 147 -16.35 28.46 3.03
CA PHE A 147 -17.35 29.26 3.73
C PHE A 147 -16.74 30.34 4.62
N ARG A 148 -15.49 30.19 5.09
CA ARG A 148 -14.81 31.23 5.91
C ARG A 148 -14.16 32.32 5.08
N SER A 149 -13.86 32.11 3.84
CA SER A 149 -13.28 33.14 2.97
C SER A 149 -14.36 34.12 2.49
N HIS A 150 -14.84 34.98 3.37
CA HIS A 150 -15.87 35.97 3.02
C HIS A 150 -15.40 37.00 1.99
N ALA A 151 -14.09 37.32 1.97
CA ALA A 151 -13.51 38.28 1.03
C ALA A 151 -13.36 37.74 -0.41
N THR A 152 -13.41 36.44 -0.62
CA THR A 152 -13.25 35.84 -1.98
C THR A 152 -14.61 35.66 -2.62
N PRO A 153 -14.88 36.27 -3.81
CA PRO A 153 -16.13 36.08 -4.55
C PRO A 153 -16.38 34.61 -4.86
N TRP A 154 -17.66 34.20 -4.90
CA TRP A 154 -18.04 32.82 -5.19
C TRP A 154 -17.53 32.34 -6.55
N ARG A 155 -17.50 33.20 -7.54
CA ARG A 155 -16.95 32.94 -8.88
C ARG A 155 -15.48 32.49 -8.82
N ASP A 156 -14.68 33.15 -7.99
CA ASP A 156 -13.26 32.83 -7.84
C ASP A 156 -13.06 31.55 -7.00
N LYS A 157 -13.88 31.31 -5.98
CA LYS A 157 -13.90 30.02 -5.27
C LYS A 157 -14.17 28.86 -6.22
N TRP A 158 -15.18 29.01 -7.09
CA TRP A 158 -15.49 28.03 -8.11
C TRP A 158 -14.31 27.82 -9.07
N ARG A 159 -13.79 28.87 -9.68
CA ARG A 159 -12.73 28.78 -10.69
C ARG A 159 -11.38 28.32 -10.15
N LEU A 160 -11.01 28.73 -8.92
CA LEU A 160 -9.68 28.52 -8.36
C LEU A 160 -9.61 27.35 -7.37
N ILE A 161 -10.76 26.84 -6.89
CA ILE A 161 -10.79 25.74 -5.92
C ILE A 161 -11.64 24.60 -6.48
N LEU A 162 -12.94 24.79 -6.63
CA LEU A 162 -13.87 23.67 -6.85
C LEU A 162 -13.76 23.07 -8.25
N ALA A 163 -13.70 23.89 -9.30
CA ALA A 163 -13.63 23.40 -10.67
C ALA A 163 -12.31 22.63 -10.96
N PRO A 164 -11.11 23.08 -10.55
CA PRO A 164 -9.89 22.29 -10.72
C PRO A 164 -9.91 20.95 -9.96
N ILE A 165 -10.49 20.91 -8.74
CA ILE A 165 -10.69 19.67 -7.99
C ILE A 165 -11.63 18.75 -8.78
N ALA A 166 -12.78 19.26 -9.19
CA ALA A 166 -13.78 18.49 -9.93
C ALA A 166 -13.21 17.94 -11.25
N CYS A 167 -12.43 18.75 -11.98
CA CYS A 167 -11.79 18.35 -13.23
C CYS A 167 -10.81 17.17 -13.02
N SER A 168 -9.91 17.27 -12.03
CA SER A 168 -8.95 16.18 -11.77
C SER A 168 -9.63 14.93 -11.20
N LEU A 169 -10.65 15.07 -10.36
CA LEU A 169 -11.45 13.93 -9.87
C LEU A 169 -12.25 13.27 -11.00
N ALA A 170 -12.86 14.06 -11.90
CA ALA A 170 -13.61 13.54 -13.04
C ALA A 170 -12.70 12.76 -14.00
N ALA A 171 -11.52 13.31 -14.30
CA ALA A 171 -10.52 12.60 -15.10
C ALA A 171 -10.07 11.29 -14.44
N GLY A 172 -9.77 11.32 -13.13
CA GLY A 172 -9.40 10.13 -12.36
C GLY A 172 -10.53 9.10 -12.31
N ALA A 173 -11.77 9.52 -12.09
CA ALA A 173 -12.94 8.65 -12.10
C ALA A 173 -13.16 8.01 -13.48
N ALA A 174 -13.02 8.77 -14.55
CA ALA A 174 -13.12 8.26 -15.92
C ALA A 174 -12.08 7.17 -16.19
N LEU A 175 -10.81 7.40 -15.83
CA LEU A 175 -9.74 6.38 -15.94
C LEU A 175 -10.03 5.13 -15.12
N THR A 176 -10.51 5.30 -13.88
CA THR A 176 -10.90 4.18 -13.01
C THR A 176 -12.07 3.39 -13.62
N CYS A 177 -13.09 4.08 -14.15
CA CYS A 177 -14.23 3.44 -14.82
C CYS A 177 -13.82 2.67 -16.07
N VAL A 178 -12.93 3.23 -16.90
CA VAL A 178 -12.38 2.55 -18.09
C VAL A 178 -11.62 1.28 -17.68
N TYR A 179 -10.76 1.38 -16.68
CA TYR A 179 -10.03 0.22 -16.16
C TYR A 179 -10.98 -0.86 -15.62
N ASN A 180 -11.91 -0.47 -14.74
CA ASN A 180 -12.87 -1.39 -14.17
C ASN A 180 -13.73 -2.07 -15.25
N PHE A 181 -14.19 -1.30 -16.23
CA PHE A 181 -14.96 -1.83 -17.37
C PHE A 181 -14.13 -2.85 -18.17
N GLY A 182 -12.86 -2.54 -18.47
CA GLY A 182 -11.98 -3.45 -19.18
C GLY A 182 -11.71 -4.76 -18.43
N VAL A 183 -11.70 -4.72 -17.08
CA VAL A 183 -11.40 -5.90 -16.26
C VAL A 183 -12.67 -6.67 -15.86
N THR A 184 -13.74 -5.97 -15.47
CA THR A 184 -14.93 -6.60 -14.85
C THR A 184 -16.17 -6.55 -15.74
N GLY A 185 -16.14 -5.83 -16.86
CA GLY A 185 -17.30 -5.52 -17.69
C GLY A 185 -18.26 -4.50 -17.08
N ARG A 186 -17.94 -3.94 -15.90
CA ARG A 186 -18.78 -2.96 -15.18
C ARG A 186 -17.93 -1.79 -14.67
N PRO A 187 -18.22 -0.53 -15.04
CA PRO A 187 -17.34 0.62 -14.76
C PRO A 187 -17.18 0.93 -13.27
N LEU A 188 -18.18 0.62 -12.45
CA LEU A 188 -18.18 0.91 -11.01
C LEU A 188 -17.80 -0.30 -10.14
N LEU A 189 -17.53 -1.46 -10.73
CA LEU A 189 -17.19 -2.68 -10.00
C LEU A 189 -15.67 -2.87 -9.97
N PHE A 190 -15.08 -2.70 -8.81
CA PHE A 190 -13.64 -2.91 -8.63
C PHE A 190 -13.27 -4.41 -8.69
N PRO A 191 -12.11 -4.77 -9.27
CA PRO A 191 -11.65 -6.15 -9.36
C PRO A 191 -11.59 -6.89 -8.03
N TYR A 192 -11.18 -6.23 -6.94
CA TYR A 192 -11.14 -6.85 -5.61
C TYR A 192 -12.54 -7.25 -5.09
N MET A 193 -13.59 -6.54 -5.49
CA MET A 193 -14.98 -6.90 -5.10
C MET A 193 -15.40 -8.18 -5.81
N VAL A 194 -15.04 -8.34 -7.09
CA VAL A 194 -15.26 -9.58 -7.84
C VAL A 194 -14.51 -10.75 -7.20
N SER A 195 -13.24 -10.56 -6.86
CA SER A 195 -12.42 -11.57 -6.19
C SER A 195 -13.04 -12.01 -4.85
N ARG A 196 -13.52 -11.06 -4.04
CA ARG A 196 -14.17 -11.37 -2.76
C ARG A 196 -15.47 -12.14 -2.92
N GLN A 197 -16.23 -11.85 -3.98
CA GLN A 197 -17.44 -12.61 -4.31
C GLN A 197 -17.12 -14.03 -4.78
N GLN A 198 -16.03 -14.21 -5.52
CA GLN A 198 -15.64 -15.50 -6.07
C GLN A 198 -14.89 -16.38 -5.06
N TYR A 199 -14.04 -15.80 -4.21
CA TYR A 199 -13.06 -16.56 -3.41
C TYR A 199 -13.06 -16.24 -1.91
N GLY A 200 -13.61 -15.10 -1.50
CA GLY A 200 -13.45 -14.60 -0.15
C GLY A 200 -14.74 -14.19 0.54
N VAL A 201 -14.57 -13.30 1.53
CA VAL A 201 -15.67 -12.71 2.30
C VAL A 201 -15.95 -11.32 1.73
N PRO A 202 -17.14 -11.09 1.15
CA PRO A 202 -17.50 -9.81 0.51
C PRO A 202 -17.56 -8.62 1.48
N GLN A 203 -17.71 -8.88 2.78
CA GLN A 203 -17.79 -7.84 3.80
C GLN A 203 -16.50 -7.02 3.87
N THR A 204 -16.69 -5.70 3.82
CA THR A 204 -15.58 -4.76 3.96
C THR A 204 -15.44 -4.26 5.39
N LEU A 205 -16.55 -4.15 6.13
CA LEU A 205 -16.60 -3.53 7.45
C LEU A 205 -17.08 -4.51 8.52
N ALA A 206 -16.56 -4.37 9.73
CA ALA A 206 -16.82 -5.25 10.86
C ALA A 206 -18.29 -5.44 11.22
N PHE A 207 -19.14 -4.43 10.97
CA PHE A 207 -20.57 -4.46 11.29
C PHE A 207 -21.44 -5.10 10.21
N GLN A 208 -20.88 -5.41 9.04
CA GLN A 208 -21.63 -6.07 7.97
C GLN A 208 -21.90 -7.54 8.31
N ALA A 209 -23.10 -8.01 7.95
CA ALA A 209 -23.46 -9.40 8.19
C ALA A 209 -22.57 -10.35 7.36
N PRO A 210 -22.17 -11.49 7.93
CA PRO A 210 -21.37 -12.47 7.22
C PRO A 210 -22.17 -13.14 6.09
N VAL A 211 -21.52 -13.33 4.94
CA VAL A 211 -22.05 -14.07 3.80
C VAL A 211 -21.58 -15.53 3.86
N PRO A 212 -22.42 -16.51 3.50
CA PRO A 212 -22.00 -17.90 3.43
C PRO A 212 -20.88 -18.12 2.40
N PRO A 213 -20.08 -19.20 2.54
CA PRO A 213 -19.01 -19.50 1.61
C PRO A 213 -19.54 -19.74 0.19
N PRO A 214 -18.73 -19.47 -0.84
CA PRO A 214 -19.08 -19.79 -2.22
C PRO A 214 -19.39 -21.29 -2.37
N VAL A 215 -20.53 -21.61 -2.94
CA VAL A 215 -21.10 -22.99 -2.96
C VAL A 215 -20.29 -23.99 -3.80
N SER A 216 -19.34 -23.55 -4.63
CA SER A 216 -18.74 -24.41 -5.64
C SER A 216 -17.23 -24.23 -5.79
N LYS A 217 -16.45 -24.42 -4.72
CA LYS A 217 -14.98 -24.32 -4.90
C LYS A 217 -14.28 -25.58 -4.40
N PRO A 218 -13.65 -26.33 -5.31
CA PRO A 218 -13.04 -27.62 -5.00
C PRO A 218 -11.64 -27.51 -4.37
N TYR A 219 -11.06 -26.31 -4.25
CA TYR A 219 -9.66 -26.17 -3.81
C TYR A 219 -9.57 -25.82 -2.35
N GLN A 220 -8.71 -26.55 -1.64
CA GLN A 220 -8.49 -26.38 -0.22
C GLN A 220 -8.04 -24.95 0.14
N ASP A 221 -7.10 -24.39 -0.61
CA ASP A 221 -6.57 -23.04 -0.37
C ASP A 221 -7.61 -21.92 -0.58
N VAL A 222 -8.59 -22.09 -1.48
CA VAL A 222 -9.71 -21.14 -1.58
C VAL A 222 -10.60 -21.19 -0.35
N MET A 223 -10.88 -22.39 0.16
CA MET A 223 -11.65 -22.55 1.40
C MET A 223 -10.89 -22.04 2.62
N ASP A 224 -9.57 -22.24 2.65
CA ASP A 224 -8.73 -21.74 3.73
C ASP A 224 -8.63 -20.22 3.71
N THR A 225 -8.59 -19.61 2.51
CA THR A 225 -8.71 -18.15 2.36
C THR A 225 -10.03 -17.63 2.91
N TYR A 226 -11.13 -18.26 2.54
CA TYR A 226 -12.44 -17.89 3.07
C TYR A 226 -12.49 -18.03 4.59
N ARG A 227 -12.02 -19.15 5.14
CA ARG A 227 -11.97 -19.38 6.60
C ARG A 227 -11.12 -18.32 7.31
N TRP A 228 -9.95 -18.01 6.76
CA TRP A 228 -9.09 -16.96 7.31
C TRP A 228 -9.76 -15.60 7.28
N GLN A 229 -10.27 -15.15 6.12
CA GLN A 229 -10.96 -13.86 6.01
C GLN A 229 -12.19 -13.79 6.91
N ARG A 230 -12.91 -14.89 7.05
CA ARG A 230 -14.06 -15.00 7.93
C ARG A 230 -13.64 -14.88 9.41
N ALA A 231 -12.59 -15.56 9.81
CA ALA A 231 -12.08 -15.48 11.16
C ALA A 231 -11.65 -14.05 11.52
N GLU A 232 -10.94 -13.35 10.63
CA GLU A 232 -10.54 -11.95 10.84
C GLU A 232 -11.76 -11.01 10.94
N HIS A 233 -12.79 -11.22 10.13
CA HIS A 233 -14.03 -10.46 10.21
C HIS A 233 -14.77 -10.73 11.53
N ASP A 234 -14.91 -11.98 11.94
CA ASP A 234 -15.63 -12.37 13.14
C ASP A 234 -14.92 -11.89 14.42
N ARG A 235 -13.59 -11.82 14.44
CA ARG A 235 -12.81 -11.22 15.55
C ARG A 235 -13.24 -9.80 15.87
N LEU A 236 -13.64 -9.00 14.88
CA LEU A 236 -14.08 -7.62 15.09
C LEU A 236 -15.50 -7.51 15.66
N ARG A 237 -16.31 -8.55 15.62
CA ARG A 237 -17.68 -8.55 16.10
C ARG A 237 -17.81 -8.71 17.62
N HIS A 238 -16.78 -9.25 18.28
CA HIS A 238 -16.75 -9.43 19.73
C HIS A 238 -15.96 -8.29 20.39
N LEU A 239 -16.57 -7.55 21.30
CA LEU A 239 -16.00 -6.32 21.89
C LEU A 239 -14.59 -6.52 22.45
N ARG A 240 -14.34 -7.59 23.21
CA ARG A 240 -13.00 -7.89 23.76
C ARG A 240 -11.98 -8.16 22.67
N ALA A 241 -12.34 -8.95 21.66
CA ALA A 241 -11.47 -9.26 20.53
C ALA A 241 -11.25 -8.04 19.65
N PHE A 242 -12.26 -7.18 19.46
CA PHE A 242 -12.15 -5.90 18.76
C PHE A 242 -11.07 -5.01 19.38
N TRP A 243 -11.08 -4.81 20.70
CA TRP A 243 -10.08 -3.98 21.35
C TRP A 243 -8.69 -4.60 21.30
N LYS A 244 -8.57 -5.90 21.50
CA LYS A 244 -7.30 -6.63 21.38
C LYS A 244 -6.72 -6.47 19.97
N PHE A 245 -7.50 -6.76 18.95
CA PHE A 245 -7.07 -6.71 17.55
C PHE A 245 -6.69 -5.28 17.10
N ASN A 246 -7.46 -4.27 17.51
CA ASN A 246 -7.11 -2.89 17.23
C ASN A 246 -5.89 -2.41 18.03
N GLY A 247 -5.65 -2.95 19.20
CA GLY A 247 -4.39 -2.79 19.93
C GLY A 247 -3.19 -3.36 19.16
N GLU A 248 -3.34 -4.54 18.57
CA GLU A 248 -2.31 -5.14 17.69
C GLU A 248 -2.03 -4.28 16.44
N LYS A 249 -3.08 -3.69 15.82
CA LYS A 249 -2.93 -2.72 14.71
C LYS A 249 -2.17 -1.48 15.15
N LEU A 250 -2.53 -0.93 16.30
CA LEU A 250 -1.85 0.25 16.85
C LEU A 250 -0.38 -0.05 17.17
N ALA A 251 -0.09 -1.22 17.72
CA ALA A 251 1.28 -1.66 17.96
C ALA A 251 2.07 -1.81 16.66
N SER A 252 1.45 -2.38 15.61
CA SER A 252 2.05 -2.48 14.27
C SER A 252 2.30 -1.11 13.65
N PHE A 253 1.33 -0.18 13.77
CA PHE A 253 1.48 1.20 13.36
C PHE A 253 2.65 1.88 14.09
N TRP A 254 2.69 1.75 15.41
CA TRP A 254 3.76 2.31 16.23
C TRP A 254 5.12 1.75 15.84
N HIS A 255 5.23 0.44 15.73
CA HIS A 255 6.47 -0.22 15.38
C HIS A 255 7.00 0.19 13.99
N PHE A 256 6.10 0.41 13.02
CA PHE A 256 6.50 0.80 11.68
C PHE A 256 6.81 2.29 11.56
N TYR A 257 5.94 3.16 12.09
CA TYR A 257 6.01 4.61 11.84
C TYR A 257 6.75 5.39 12.91
N LEU A 258 6.87 4.87 14.13
CA LEU A 258 7.39 5.60 15.27
C LEU A 258 8.55 4.84 15.93
N HIS A 259 9.77 5.25 15.63
CA HIS A 259 10.92 4.81 16.42
C HIS A 259 10.85 5.44 17.83
N PRO A 260 11.34 4.77 18.91
CA PRO A 260 11.33 5.35 20.26
C PRO A 260 11.93 6.77 20.36
N LEU A 261 12.96 7.08 19.56
CA LEU A 261 13.51 8.43 19.48
C LEU A 261 12.56 9.47 18.90
N CYS A 262 11.54 9.09 18.14
CA CYS A 262 10.48 9.95 17.68
C CYS A 262 9.55 10.41 18.83
N ALA A 263 9.53 9.69 19.94
CA ALA A 263 8.76 10.09 21.13
C ALA A 263 9.26 11.43 21.69
N VAL A 264 10.57 11.69 21.65
CA VAL A 264 11.15 12.95 22.17
C VAL A 264 10.58 14.19 21.47
N PRO A 265 10.61 14.32 20.13
CA PRO A 265 9.92 15.42 19.44
C PRO A 265 8.42 15.48 19.72
N LEU A 266 7.75 14.33 19.85
CA LEU A 266 6.31 14.26 20.09
C LEU A 266 5.91 14.70 21.51
N LEU A 267 6.83 14.74 22.48
CA LEU A 267 6.60 15.36 23.80
C LEU A 267 6.24 16.86 23.67
N PHE A 268 6.62 17.52 22.56
CA PHE A 268 6.26 18.90 22.26
C PHE A 268 4.91 19.05 21.56
N LEU A 269 4.16 17.97 21.36
CA LEU A 269 2.83 17.98 20.78
C LEU A 269 1.86 18.96 21.45
N PRO A 270 1.77 19.07 22.80
CA PRO A 270 0.86 20.03 23.45
C PRO A 270 1.12 21.47 23.02
N TRP A 271 2.38 21.86 22.79
CA TRP A 271 2.71 23.20 22.31
C TRP A 271 2.42 23.37 20.81
N ALA A 272 2.63 22.35 20.00
CA ALA A 272 2.24 22.35 18.58
C ALA A 272 0.71 22.51 18.45
N LEU A 273 -0.07 21.88 19.31
CA LEU A 273 -1.54 21.90 19.32
C LEU A 273 -2.15 23.22 19.79
N ARG A 274 -1.34 24.22 20.18
CA ARG A 274 -1.83 25.61 20.33
C ARG A 274 -2.30 26.18 18.99
N SER A 275 -1.70 25.72 17.87
CA SER A 275 -2.16 26.09 16.54
C SER A 275 -3.44 25.34 16.17
N ARG A 276 -4.44 26.08 15.67
CA ARG A 276 -5.70 25.49 15.19
C ARG A 276 -5.49 24.53 14.02
N ASN A 277 -4.58 24.88 13.10
CA ASN A 277 -4.27 24.05 11.95
C ASN A 277 -3.65 22.71 12.38
N MET A 278 -2.78 22.71 13.40
CA MET A 278 -2.22 21.48 13.96
C MET A 278 -3.29 20.63 14.64
N ARG A 279 -4.25 21.24 15.36
CA ARG A 279 -5.38 20.49 15.95
C ARG A 279 -6.22 19.81 14.88
N PHE A 280 -6.54 20.55 13.81
CA PHE A 280 -7.29 19.97 12.69
C PHE A 280 -6.52 18.83 12.00
N LEU A 281 -5.22 19.03 11.78
CA LEU A 281 -4.36 18.01 11.18
C LEU A 281 -4.28 16.74 12.04
N LEU A 282 -4.12 16.89 13.37
CA LEU A 282 -4.13 15.77 14.31
C LEU A 282 -5.50 15.06 14.30
N GLY A 283 -6.59 15.83 14.41
CA GLY A 283 -7.94 15.27 14.40
C GLY A 283 -8.24 14.49 13.12
N GLY A 284 -7.86 15.04 11.97
CA GLY A 284 -7.99 14.37 10.67
C GLY A 284 -7.14 13.10 10.57
N GLY A 285 -5.88 13.16 11.00
CA GLY A 285 -4.99 12.00 11.03
C GLY A 285 -5.51 10.89 11.95
N LEU A 286 -5.98 11.25 13.14
CA LEU A 286 -6.61 10.32 14.09
C LEU A 286 -7.90 9.72 13.51
N PHE A 287 -8.76 10.52 12.87
CA PHE A 287 -9.98 10.04 12.23
C PHE A 287 -9.68 8.98 11.17
N VAL A 288 -8.71 9.23 10.30
CA VAL A 288 -8.30 8.24 9.27
C VAL A 288 -7.73 6.99 9.93
N THR A 289 -6.86 7.13 10.93
CA THR A 289 -6.26 5.98 11.64
C THR A 289 -7.31 5.17 12.39
N LEU A 290 -8.22 5.83 13.12
CA LEU A 290 -9.31 5.16 13.83
C LEU A 290 -10.32 4.52 12.86
N GLY A 291 -10.55 5.13 11.68
CA GLY A 291 -11.38 4.54 10.64
C GLY A 291 -10.89 3.16 10.19
N THR A 292 -9.57 2.92 10.21
CA THR A 292 -9.02 1.60 9.89
C THR A 292 -9.39 0.53 10.93
N ALA A 293 -9.86 0.91 12.13
CA ALA A 293 -10.32 -0.02 13.15
C ALA A 293 -11.53 -0.87 12.70
N LEU A 294 -12.37 -0.30 11.82
CA LEU A 294 -13.55 -0.98 11.29
C LEU A 294 -13.23 -1.96 10.15
N TYR A 295 -12.03 -1.92 9.59
CA TYR A 295 -11.61 -2.78 8.50
C TYR A 295 -10.93 -4.04 9.04
N PRO A 296 -11.26 -5.25 8.57
CA PRO A 296 -10.77 -6.51 9.16
C PRO A 296 -9.26 -6.74 9.02
N PHE A 297 -8.65 -6.14 8.01
CA PHE A 297 -7.23 -6.34 7.72
C PHE A 297 -6.43 -5.09 8.03
N TYR A 298 -5.17 -5.27 8.41
CA TYR A 298 -4.25 -4.16 8.61
C TYR A 298 -2.81 -4.54 8.27
N PHE A 299 -2.21 -3.69 7.45
CA PHE A 299 -0.77 -3.64 7.21
C PHE A 299 -0.31 -2.18 7.31
N PRO A 300 0.96 -1.91 7.68
CA PRO A 300 1.45 -0.53 7.85
C PRO A 300 1.18 0.40 6.67
N GLN A 301 1.23 -0.11 5.44
CA GLN A 301 0.94 0.67 4.24
C GLN A 301 -0.51 1.17 4.14
N TYR A 302 -1.44 0.67 4.96
CA TYR A 302 -2.82 1.18 5.02
C TYR A 302 -2.87 2.57 5.69
N SER A 303 -1.91 2.85 6.58
CA SER A 303 -1.74 4.17 7.18
C SER A 303 -0.82 5.10 6.38
N ALA A 304 -0.33 4.67 5.21
CA ALA A 304 0.54 5.50 4.37
C ALA A 304 -0.05 6.88 4.00
N PRO A 305 -1.37 7.05 3.75
CA PRO A 305 -1.94 8.37 3.49
C PRO A 305 -1.71 9.40 4.59
N VAL A 306 -1.52 8.97 5.84
CA VAL A 306 -1.25 9.87 6.99
C VAL A 306 0.23 9.97 7.37
N ALA A 307 1.14 9.30 6.67
CA ALA A 307 2.57 9.36 6.94
C ALA A 307 3.12 10.80 6.88
N GLY A 308 2.63 11.61 5.93
CA GLY A 308 2.98 13.03 5.82
C GLY A 308 2.55 13.85 7.06
N VAL A 309 1.42 13.52 7.66
CA VAL A 309 0.93 14.16 8.90
C VAL A 309 1.89 13.90 10.05
N LEU A 310 2.35 12.66 10.22
CA LEU A 310 3.35 12.30 11.24
C LEU A 310 4.65 13.07 11.05
N LEU A 311 5.14 13.20 9.80
CA LEU A 311 6.34 13.96 9.49
C LEU A 311 6.17 15.44 9.86
N ILE A 312 5.01 16.05 9.63
CA ILE A 312 4.74 17.44 10.06
C ILE A 312 4.88 17.55 11.57
N PHE A 313 4.31 16.64 12.36
CA PHE A 313 4.42 16.66 13.82
C PHE A 313 5.84 16.42 14.31
N LEU A 314 6.57 15.50 13.71
CA LEU A 314 7.98 15.24 14.03
C LEU A 314 8.85 16.48 13.78
N VAL A 315 8.74 17.08 12.60
CA VAL A 315 9.50 18.28 12.23
C VAL A 315 9.12 19.47 13.11
N GLN A 316 7.82 19.65 13.43
CA GLN A 316 7.38 20.71 14.32
C GLN A 316 7.89 20.50 15.75
N GLY A 317 7.87 19.26 16.26
CA GLY A 317 8.42 18.94 17.58
C GLY A 317 9.92 19.24 17.66
N LEU A 318 10.71 18.81 16.65
CA LEU A 318 12.14 19.12 16.55
C LEU A 318 12.39 20.62 16.48
N ARG A 319 11.55 21.36 15.75
CA ARG A 319 11.64 22.82 15.66
C ARG A 319 11.40 23.50 17.01
N LEU A 320 10.36 23.06 17.74
CA LEU A 320 10.02 23.58 19.08
C LEU A 320 11.13 23.23 20.09
N LEU A 321 11.67 22.04 20.04
CA LEU A 321 12.80 21.61 20.86
C LEU A 321 14.02 22.49 20.59
N SER A 322 14.40 22.68 19.31
CA SER A 322 15.50 23.55 18.90
C SER A 322 15.33 25.01 19.34
N ALA A 323 14.11 25.54 19.32
CA ALA A 323 13.84 26.91 19.78
C ALA A 323 14.08 27.04 21.29
N ARG A 324 13.60 26.07 22.09
CA ARG A 324 13.77 26.06 23.54
C ARG A 324 15.22 25.90 23.97
N THR A 325 15.98 25.02 23.33
CA THR A 325 17.39 24.83 23.63
C THR A 325 18.24 26.07 23.33
N ARG A 326 17.84 26.90 22.36
CA ARG A 326 18.53 28.18 22.08
C ARG A 326 18.23 29.26 23.16
N HIS A 327 17.01 29.34 23.65
CA HIS A 327 16.63 30.31 24.71
C HIS A 327 17.26 29.94 26.04
N ALA A 328 17.48 28.65 26.31
CA ALA A 328 18.10 28.17 27.53
C ALA A 328 19.61 28.39 27.62
N ARG A 329 20.29 28.83 26.53
CA ARG A 329 21.72 29.20 26.54
C ARG A 329 22.06 30.40 27.46
N GLY A 330 21.05 31.12 27.96
CA GLY A 330 21.24 32.24 28.89
C GLY A 330 21.26 31.92 30.39
N GLY A 331 21.07 30.68 30.81
CA GLY A 331 20.95 30.33 32.23
C GLY A 331 21.25 28.88 32.58
N GLY A 332 22.46 28.60 33.09
CA GLY A 332 22.74 27.42 33.91
C GLY A 332 23.44 26.24 33.25
N LEU A 333 24.33 25.59 34.02
CA LEU A 333 25.28 24.53 33.62
C LEU A 333 24.65 23.19 33.20
N LEU A 334 23.34 22.97 33.41
CA LEU A 334 22.67 21.67 33.11
C LEU A 334 22.12 21.59 31.66
N ILE A 335 22.18 22.66 30.89
CA ILE A 335 21.59 22.78 29.58
C ILE A 335 22.53 22.50 28.39
N PRO A 336 23.89 22.58 28.52
CA PRO A 336 24.79 22.24 27.42
C PRO A 336 24.66 20.80 26.93
N GLY A 337 24.41 19.84 27.81
CA GLY A 337 24.24 18.44 27.46
C GLY A 337 22.95 18.16 26.64
N ALA A 338 21.84 18.82 27.03
CA ALA A 338 20.60 18.72 26.29
C ALA A 338 20.70 19.43 24.92
N VAL A 339 21.46 20.52 24.82
CA VAL A 339 21.71 21.24 23.55
C VAL A 339 22.58 20.44 22.59
N LEU A 340 23.59 19.75 23.11
CA LEU A 340 24.43 18.84 22.31
C LEU A 340 23.67 17.59 21.87
N LEU A 341 22.83 16.99 22.76
CA LEU A 341 22.01 15.84 22.45
C LEU A 341 20.87 16.16 21.46
N PHE A 342 20.31 17.37 21.51
CA PHE A 342 19.15 17.75 20.70
C PHE A 342 19.43 18.83 19.64
N GLY A 343 20.68 19.27 19.52
CA GLY A 343 21.17 20.07 18.40
C GLY A 343 21.40 19.22 17.13
N GLY A 344 22.37 19.61 16.31
CA GLY A 344 22.68 18.90 15.07
C GLY A 344 23.05 17.41 15.27
N THR A 345 23.74 17.08 16.38
CA THR A 345 24.15 15.71 16.71
C THR A 345 22.94 14.82 17.06
N GLY A 346 22.00 15.33 17.86
CA GLY A 346 20.78 14.56 18.19
C GLY A 346 19.87 14.36 16.99
N MET A 347 19.79 15.34 16.07
CA MET A 347 19.10 15.17 14.80
C MET A 347 19.78 14.13 13.91
N LEU A 348 21.12 14.12 13.87
CA LEU A 348 21.89 13.10 13.14
C LEU A 348 21.67 11.71 13.77
N LEU A 349 21.74 11.60 15.10
CA LEU A 349 21.46 10.33 15.80
C LEU A 349 20.05 9.83 15.54
N LEU A 350 19.04 10.73 15.48
CA LEU A 350 17.67 10.35 15.10
C LEU A 350 17.62 9.78 13.68
N VAL A 351 18.28 10.44 12.72
CA VAL A 351 18.31 9.96 11.33
C VAL A 351 19.03 8.61 11.24
N VAL A 352 20.15 8.43 11.92
CA VAL A 352 20.89 7.15 11.95
C VAL A 352 20.05 6.05 12.62
N ALA A 353 19.41 6.34 13.76
CA ALA A 353 18.55 5.35 14.45
C ALA A 353 17.35 4.95 13.61
N LEU A 354 16.69 5.90 12.92
CA LEU A 354 15.62 5.61 11.98
C LEU A 354 16.12 4.76 10.80
N GLY A 355 17.36 4.98 10.33
CA GLY A 355 17.98 4.17 9.28
C GLY A 355 18.20 2.73 9.70
N LEU A 356 18.71 2.51 10.92
CA LEU A 356 18.87 1.18 11.49
C LEU A 356 17.53 0.48 11.69
N HIS A 357 16.53 1.19 12.20
CA HIS A 357 15.17 0.67 12.37
C HIS A 357 14.51 0.33 11.02
N SER A 358 14.65 1.20 10.02
CA SER A 358 14.15 0.93 8.66
C SER A 358 14.82 -0.28 8.03
N LYS A 359 16.13 -0.48 8.26
CA LYS A 359 16.87 -1.67 7.80
C LYS A 359 16.32 -2.95 8.45
N ASP A 360 16.05 -2.95 9.76
CA ASP A 360 15.45 -4.09 10.45
C ASP A 360 14.03 -4.39 9.95
N ILE A 361 13.19 -3.38 9.80
CA ILE A 361 11.86 -3.52 9.18
C ILE A 361 11.98 -4.05 7.75
N GLY A 362 12.87 -3.46 6.95
CA GLY A 362 13.12 -3.89 5.57
C GLY A 362 13.54 -5.35 5.50
N HIS A 363 14.45 -5.78 6.37
CA HIS A 363 14.86 -7.19 6.44
C HIS A 363 13.70 -8.12 6.75
N ARG A 364 12.85 -7.78 7.72
CA ARG A 364 11.67 -8.56 8.08
C ARG A 364 10.61 -8.61 6.98
N LEU A 365 10.40 -7.50 6.26
CA LEU A 365 9.42 -7.43 5.17
C LEU A 365 9.93 -8.06 3.87
N LEU A 366 11.23 -8.12 3.67
CA LEU A 366 11.89 -8.53 2.42
C LEU A 366 12.61 -9.88 2.54
N THR A 367 12.39 -10.60 3.62
CA THR A 367 12.85 -12.00 3.69
C THR A 367 11.97 -12.83 2.76
N TYR A 368 12.53 -13.19 1.61
CA TYR A 368 11.84 -14.03 0.64
C TYR A 368 11.85 -15.49 1.12
N PRO A 369 10.69 -16.16 1.13
CA PRO A 369 10.65 -17.57 1.48
C PRO A 369 11.39 -18.42 0.45
N PRO A 370 12.03 -19.52 0.86
CA PRO A 370 12.86 -20.37 -0.03
C PRO A 370 12.15 -20.78 -1.33
N GLN A 371 10.85 -21.08 -1.27
CA GLN A 371 10.05 -21.44 -2.44
C GLN A 371 9.89 -20.30 -3.45
N ALA A 372 9.84 -19.04 -3.00
CA ALA A 372 9.78 -17.88 -3.89
C ALA A 372 11.12 -17.66 -4.59
N VAL A 373 12.23 -17.83 -3.87
CA VAL A 373 13.58 -17.76 -4.43
C VAL A 373 13.79 -18.86 -5.46
N MET A 374 13.40 -20.10 -5.13
CA MET A 374 13.54 -21.25 -6.05
C MET A 374 12.65 -21.06 -7.30
N ARG A 375 11.44 -20.54 -7.14
CA ARG A 375 10.57 -20.22 -8.27
C ARG A 375 11.25 -19.24 -9.24
N ASP A 376 11.85 -18.18 -8.74
CA ASP A 376 12.56 -17.19 -9.56
C ASP A 376 13.78 -17.81 -10.30
N GLN A 377 14.53 -18.67 -9.62
CA GLN A 377 15.63 -19.42 -10.22
C GLN A 377 15.16 -20.33 -11.35
N ILE A 378 14.05 -21.07 -11.15
CA ILE A 378 13.43 -21.93 -12.16
C ILE A 378 13.00 -21.09 -13.36
N GLU A 379 12.24 -20.00 -13.12
CA GLU A 379 11.75 -19.08 -14.17
C GLU A 379 12.91 -18.58 -15.02
N THR A 380 13.97 -18.09 -14.38
CA THR A 380 15.16 -17.53 -15.05
C THR A 380 15.89 -18.59 -15.86
N ARG A 381 16.16 -19.75 -15.26
CA ARG A 381 16.88 -20.84 -15.91
C ARG A 381 16.13 -21.41 -17.11
N PHE A 382 14.83 -21.64 -16.96
CA PHE A 382 14.03 -22.25 -18.01
C PHE A 382 13.68 -21.25 -19.13
N ALA A 383 13.48 -19.98 -18.80
CA ALA A 383 13.32 -18.95 -19.83
C ALA A 383 14.57 -18.79 -20.71
N ALA A 384 15.76 -18.98 -20.13
CA ALA A 384 17.03 -18.92 -20.86
C ALA A 384 17.31 -20.15 -21.74
N SER A 385 16.60 -21.26 -21.56
CA SER A 385 16.83 -22.51 -22.33
C SER A 385 16.38 -22.45 -23.78
N GLY A 386 15.58 -21.46 -24.17
CA GLY A 386 14.93 -21.36 -25.47
C GLY A 386 13.78 -22.35 -25.69
N ALA A 387 13.56 -23.27 -24.78
CA ALA A 387 12.44 -24.23 -24.82
C ALA A 387 11.22 -23.71 -24.07
N LYS A 388 10.06 -24.30 -24.35
CA LYS A 388 8.82 -24.00 -23.62
C LYS A 388 8.60 -25.05 -22.51
N HIS A 389 8.29 -24.57 -21.31
CA HIS A 389 8.11 -25.40 -20.11
C HIS A 389 6.72 -25.21 -19.50
N LEU A 390 6.18 -26.30 -18.92
CA LEU A 390 4.99 -26.31 -18.10
C LEU A 390 5.37 -26.81 -16.71
N ILE A 391 5.17 -26.00 -15.68
CA ILE A 391 5.43 -26.36 -14.30
C ILE A 391 4.09 -26.64 -13.62
N ILE A 392 3.83 -27.87 -13.27
CA ILE A 392 2.68 -28.29 -12.48
C ILE A 392 3.08 -28.21 -11.02
N VAL A 393 2.32 -27.43 -10.23
CA VAL A 393 2.59 -27.16 -8.82
C VAL A 393 1.69 -28.03 -7.95
N ARG A 394 2.30 -28.85 -7.12
CA ARG A 394 1.62 -29.65 -6.09
C ARG A 394 1.83 -29.00 -4.74
N TYR A 395 0.76 -28.46 -4.16
CA TYR A 395 0.77 -27.90 -2.81
C TYR A 395 0.50 -28.98 -1.77
N ALA A 396 1.18 -28.87 -0.62
CA ALA A 396 0.83 -29.65 0.57
C ALA A 396 -0.47 -29.14 1.20
N PRO A 397 -1.18 -29.95 2.00
CA PRO A 397 -2.42 -29.54 2.67
C PRO A 397 -2.26 -28.33 3.61
N ASN A 398 -1.05 -28.06 4.10
CA ASN A 398 -0.70 -26.95 4.97
C ASN A 398 0.02 -25.80 4.26
N HIS A 399 -0.11 -25.72 2.93
CA HIS A 399 0.49 -24.67 2.13
C HIS A 399 0.04 -23.26 2.61
N SER A 400 0.99 -22.32 2.68
CA SER A 400 0.68 -20.94 3.03
C SER A 400 0.02 -20.20 1.88
N LEU A 401 -1.20 -19.72 2.10
CA LEU A 401 -2.00 -18.94 1.15
C LEU A 401 -1.29 -17.66 0.64
N HIS A 402 -0.37 -17.13 1.44
CA HIS A 402 0.33 -15.88 1.14
C HIS A 402 1.59 -16.07 0.28
N ILE A 403 1.92 -17.29 -0.09
CA ILE A 403 3.12 -17.63 -0.86
C ILE A 403 2.76 -18.51 -2.06
N PRO A 404 1.80 -18.12 -2.91
CA PRO A 404 1.45 -18.92 -4.08
C PRO A 404 2.61 -18.95 -5.08
N ALA A 405 2.86 -20.10 -5.69
CA ALA A 405 3.84 -20.25 -6.76
C ALA A 405 3.24 -20.01 -8.15
N ILE A 406 1.90 -20.03 -8.26
CA ILE A 406 1.17 -19.95 -9.54
C ILE A 406 0.93 -18.50 -9.91
N TYR A 407 1.89 -17.94 -10.64
CA TYR A 407 1.78 -16.64 -11.28
C TYR A 407 2.22 -16.75 -12.72
N ASN A 408 1.45 -16.18 -13.62
CA ASN A 408 1.76 -16.15 -15.03
C ASN A 408 1.75 -14.71 -15.57
N ARG A 409 2.35 -14.52 -16.72
CA ARG A 409 2.23 -13.26 -17.48
C ARG A 409 0.80 -13.13 -18.00
N ALA A 410 0.40 -11.92 -18.38
CA ALA A 410 -0.94 -11.65 -18.90
C ALA A 410 -1.31 -12.51 -20.10
N ARG A 411 -0.33 -12.81 -20.96
CA ARG A 411 -0.44 -13.78 -22.06
C ARG A 411 0.21 -15.07 -21.64
N ILE A 412 -0.58 -15.96 -21.02
CA ILE A 412 -0.06 -17.21 -20.44
C ILE A 412 0.60 -18.08 -21.50
N ASP A 413 -0.04 -18.25 -22.64
CA ASP A 413 0.40 -19.18 -23.70
C ASP A 413 1.70 -18.74 -24.41
N ASP A 414 1.96 -17.41 -24.42
CA ASP A 414 3.19 -16.86 -25.01
C ASP A 414 4.41 -17.00 -24.09
N SER A 415 4.19 -17.36 -22.82
CA SER A 415 5.26 -17.45 -21.83
C SER A 415 6.17 -18.64 -22.09
N ALA A 416 7.49 -18.46 -21.92
CA ALA A 416 8.46 -19.56 -21.98
C ALA A 416 8.19 -20.59 -20.87
N VAL A 417 7.80 -20.12 -19.69
CA VAL A 417 7.45 -20.95 -18.53
C VAL A 417 6.00 -20.65 -18.14
N VAL A 418 5.19 -21.70 -18.09
CA VAL A 418 3.79 -21.64 -17.62
C VAL A 418 3.67 -22.39 -16.31
N TRP A 419 3.07 -21.75 -15.31
CA TRP A 419 2.83 -22.30 -13.98
C TRP A 419 1.35 -22.66 -13.82
N ALA A 420 1.08 -23.91 -13.43
CA ALA A 420 -0.27 -24.43 -13.31
C ALA A 420 -0.41 -25.26 -12.03
N ARG A 421 -1.58 -25.27 -11.43
CA ARG A 421 -1.92 -26.11 -10.26
C ARG A 421 -2.14 -27.54 -10.69
N GLU A 422 -1.67 -28.50 -9.91
CA GLU A 422 -2.08 -29.90 -10.02
C GLU A 422 -3.54 -30.06 -9.56
N LEU A 423 -4.38 -30.66 -10.39
CA LEU A 423 -5.80 -30.87 -10.11
C LEU A 423 -6.20 -32.36 -10.15
N GLY A 424 -5.21 -33.21 -10.23
CA GLY A 424 -5.38 -34.66 -10.35
C GLY A 424 -5.42 -35.17 -11.78
N PRO A 425 -5.21 -36.51 -11.98
CA PRO A 425 -4.85 -37.12 -13.25
C PRO A 425 -5.78 -36.72 -14.40
N LEU A 426 -7.10 -36.78 -14.21
CA LEU A 426 -8.08 -36.51 -15.26
C LEU A 426 -8.04 -35.06 -15.77
N ARG A 427 -7.88 -34.11 -14.87
CA ARG A 427 -7.84 -32.68 -15.23
C ARG A 427 -6.48 -32.28 -15.76
N ASP A 428 -5.42 -32.83 -15.18
CA ASP A 428 -4.05 -32.56 -15.62
C ASP A 428 -3.81 -33.08 -17.02
N GLU A 429 -4.45 -34.18 -17.40
CA GLU A 429 -4.38 -34.71 -18.79
C GLU A 429 -4.97 -33.71 -19.81
N GLU A 430 -6.05 -33.00 -19.46
CA GLU A 430 -6.60 -31.95 -20.30
C GLU A 430 -5.59 -30.79 -20.48
N LEU A 431 -4.89 -30.39 -19.41
CA LEU A 431 -3.83 -29.39 -19.45
C LEU A 431 -2.63 -29.85 -20.30
N LEU A 432 -2.22 -31.10 -20.16
CA LEU A 432 -1.13 -31.69 -20.93
C LEU A 432 -1.44 -31.78 -22.43
N ARG A 433 -2.69 -32.11 -22.80
CA ARG A 433 -3.15 -32.08 -24.19
C ARG A 433 -3.19 -30.65 -24.76
N TYR A 434 -3.49 -29.64 -23.95
CA TYR A 434 -3.49 -28.25 -24.40
C TYR A 434 -2.07 -27.73 -24.67
N TYR A 435 -1.07 -28.22 -23.93
CA TYR A 435 0.34 -27.83 -24.06
C TYR A 435 1.25 -29.00 -24.55
N PRO A 436 1.01 -29.58 -25.74
CA PRO A 436 1.72 -30.80 -26.16
C PRO A 436 3.21 -30.56 -26.37
N ASN A 437 3.62 -29.33 -26.70
CA ASN A 437 5.00 -28.99 -27.06
C ASN A 437 5.81 -28.40 -25.90
N ARG A 438 5.35 -28.57 -24.64
CA ARG A 438 6.07 -28.12 -23.47
C ARG A 438 6.68 -29.26 -22.68
N THR A 439 7.92 -29.08 -22.23
CA THR A 439 8.51 -29.99 -21.24
C THR A 439 7.82 -29.82 -19.90
N VAL A 440 7.31 -30.93 -19.34
CA VAL A 440 6.46 -30.85 -18.13
C VAL A 440 7.26 -31.22 -16.89
N TRP A 441 7.14 -30.39 -15.86
CA TRP A 441 7.82 -30.53 -14.60
C TRP A 441 6.82 -30.52 -13.45
N LEU A 442 7.14 -31.22 -12.35
CA LEU A 442 6.45 -31.17 -11.09
C LEU A 442 7.26 -30.30 -10.12
N PHE A 443 6.62 -29.28 -9.55
CA PHE A 443 7.20 -28.44 -8.51
C PHE A 443 6.44 -28.61 -7.21
N GLU A 444 7.15 -28.97 -6.14
CA GLU A 444 6.64 -29.16 -4.78
C GLU A 444 7.25 -28.11 -3.86
N PRO A 445 6.63 -26.91 -3.73
CA PRO A 445 7.18 -25.77 -2.99
C PRO A 445 7.27 -25.98 -1.49
N ASP A 446 6.43 -26.86 -0.94
CA ASP A 446 6.30 -27.07 0.52
C ASP A 446 7.23 -28.15 1.06
N GLN A 447 8.00 -28.82 0.20
CA GLN A 447 9.08 -29.69 0.62
C GLN A 447 10.24 -28.87 1.20
N THR A 448 11.03 -29.48 2.08
CA THR A 448 12.21 -28.84 2.69
C THR A 448 13.48 -29.62 2.33
N PRO A 449 14.31 -29.12 1.41
CA PRO A 449 14.11 -27.95 0.53
C PRO A 449 13.02 -28.17 -0.55
N PRO A 450 12.49 -27.10 -1.17
CA PRO A 450 11.55 -27.21 -2.29
C PRO A 450 12.12 -28.07 -3.43
N ARG A 451 11.28 -28.87 -4.10
CA ARG A 451 11.74 -29.84 -5.10
C ARG A 451 11.14 -29.54 -6.47
N ILE A 452 11.94 -29.73 -7.52
CA ILE A 452 11.48 -29.78 -8.89
C ILE A 452 12.03 -31.05 -9.58
N GLY A 453 11.19 -31.73 -10.33
CA GLY A 453 11.54 -32.90 -11.09
C GLY A 453 10.63 -33.10 -12.32
N PRO A 454 10.91 -34.07 -13.18
CA PRO A 454 10.00 -34.44 -14.28
C PRO A 454 8.61 -34.78 -13.75
N TYR A 455 7.56 -34.33 -14.45
CA TYR A 455 6.19 -34.68 -14.07
C TYR A 455 5.94 -36.17 -14.34
N PRO A 456 5.49 -36.94 -13.35
CA PRO A 456 5.21 -38.35 -13.52
C PRO A 456 3.99 -38.53 -14.46
N ARG A 457 4.22 -38.87 -15.71
CA ARG A 457 3.14 -39.31 -16.58
C ARG A 457 2.65 -40.65 -16.09
N ALA A 458 1.34 -40.79 -15.87
CA ALA A 458 0.76 -42.11 -15.66
C ALA A 458 1.24 -43.00 -16.86
N SER A 459 1.93 -44.10 -16.55
CA SER A 459 2.25 -45.07 -17.56
C SER A 459 0.92 -45.53 -18.16
N THR A 460 0.66 -45.18 -19.39
CA THR A 460 -0.36 -45.85 -20.18
C THR A 460 0.15 -47.27 -20.33
N SER A 461 -0.16 -48.13 -19.35
CA SER A 461 -0.08 -49.57 -19.57
C SER A 461 -1.09 -49.89 -20.67
N PRO A 462 -0.67 -50.64 -21.70
CA PRO A 462 -1.50 -50.96 -22.83
C PRO A 462 -2.72 -51.79 -22.46
#